data_6ce619fed1bc2fa9df5589209f1ecfb4
#
_entry.id   6ce619fed1bc2fa9df5589209f1ecfb4
#
_cell.length_a   1.000
_cell.length_b   1.000
_cell.length_c   1.000
_cell.angle_alpha   90.00
_cell.angle_beta   90.00
_cell.angle_gamma   90.00
#
_symmetry.space_group_name_H-M   'P 1'
#
loop_
_entity.id
_entity.type
_entity.pdbx_description
1 polymer ?
#
loop_
_entity_poly.entity_id
_entity_poly.type
_entity_poly.pdbx_seq_one_letter_code
_entity_poly.pdbx_strand_id
1 'polypeptide(L)'
;MRFSNTPVIIGVGDIKNRSTAIADAKEPATLMLEAIQKAISDTASFSNTDLQSAIDSVDVVKTWTWPYPDLPGLLAEKLGIEKNLKWKRYSEHGGDKPGKLFDEAAQRIAKGECKVAVVTGGEALASLSACAAARKIPPPGWTAPSEAVDSVFTPTGRDLGNSLGAIHKIGAPIHVYPLYENAFRAHRGQTPKANHEESAKLYAAFSEVAKKNEYAWNYGSSISEREIGTVGKRNRMICHPYPLLMNAFNTVNLASAIILTSTSFAGELGVPESKWIYPLGGAGTKDADEFWKRPNFYSSPSISRSIDASLEVSGARKDEMDIIDIYSCFPIVPKIAAQHLGLPVVDGDKPLTILGGLTSFGGAGNNYSMHALTEMTRRLRDAPGLALDPKGEAVIETYTVEFNRDGSPLRGHVIGRLKSSNRRFLANHGDDITMRRMASVSGELVGKSGSDLLTQELLLPHNRHVFEGPKAIYQERLLTVLQKWLKAKSVQSKGPLLGFRRVYDSASRGFVFEGDGQ
;
A
#
# COMPACT_ATOMS: atom_id res chain seq x y z
N MET A 1 -28.81 -4.52 6.72
CA MET A 1 -28.29 -3.36 7.48
C MET A 1 -27.12 -2.80 6.72
N ARG A 2 -27.13 -1.54 6.28
CA ARG A 2 -25.91 -0.86 5.78
C ARG A 2 -25.04 -0.61 7.01
N PHE A 3 -23.82 -1.14 7.04
CA PHE A 3 -22.87 -0.86 8.12
C PHE A 3 -22.45 0.60 8.00
N SER A 4 -22.92 1.46 8.89
CA SER A 4 -22.64 2.90 8.87
C SER A 4 -21.16 3.24 9.02
N ASN A 5 -20.38 2.37 9.64
CA ASN A 5 -18.98 2.60 9.99
C ASN A 5 -17.97 1.73 9.21
N THR A 6 -18.32 1.20 8.03
CA THR A 6 -17.33 0.49 7.20
C THR A 6 -16.26 1.47 6.72
N PRO A 7 -14.97 1.25 7.03
CA PRO A 7 -13.90 2.15 6.61
C PRO A 7 -13.67 2.05 5.10
N VAL A 8 -13.45 3.20 4.47
CA VAL A 8 -13.09 3.32 3.05
C VAL A 8 -12.01 4.36 2.85
N ILE A 9 -11.08 4.11 1.93
CA ILE A 9 -10.19 5.12 1.37
C ILE A 9 -11.01 5.93 0.39
N ILE A 10 -10.98 7.26 0.54
CA ILE A 10 -11.70 8.18 -0.34
C ILE A 10 -10.78 9.10 -1.14
N GLY A 11 -9.56 9.34 -0.69
CA GLY A 11 -8.62 10.22 -1.37
C GLY A 11 -7.18 9.79 -1.18
N VAL A 12 -6.36 10.00 -2.21
CA VAL A 12 -4.91 9.73 -2.19
C VAL A 12 -4.14 10.85 -2.88
N GLY A 13 -2.96 11.17 -2.35
CA GLY A 13 -2.09 12.20 -2.92
C GLY A 13 -0.62 11.82 -2.79
N ASP A 14 0.16 12.07 -3.84
CA ASP A 14 1.61 11.89 -3.86
C ASP A 14 2.30 13.14 -4.38
N ILE A 15 3.45 13.43 -3.80
CA ILE A 15 4.33 14.53 -4.18
C ILE A 15 5.72 13.98 -4.47
N LYS A 16 6.31 14.47 -5.57
CA LYS A 16 7.71 14.31 -5.91
C LYS A 16 8.29 15.68 -6.29
N ASN A 17 9.36 16.08 -5.61
CA ASN A 17 10.12 17.28 -5.96
C ASN A 17 11.56 16.90 -6.32
N ARG A 18 11.89 16.91 -7.60
CA ARG A 18 13.25 16.59 -8.09
C ARG A 18 14.18 17.78 -8.15
N SER A 19 13.72 18.97 -7.81
CA SER A 19 14.58 20.16 -7.80
C SER A 19 15.68 20.03 -6.75
N THR A 20 16.89 20.38 -7.12
CA THR A 20 18.05 20.54 -6.23
C THR A 20 18.39 22.01 -6.00
N ALA A 21 17.61 22.94 -6.56
CA ALA A 21 17.77 24.36 -6.32
C ALA A 21 17.33 24.69 -4.88
N ILE A 22 18.12 25.51 -4.19
CA ILE A 22 17.83 25.89 -2.80
C ILE A 22 16.51 26.66 -2.69
N ALA A 23 16.19 27.46 -3.71
CA ALA A 23 14.91 28.19 -3.74
C ALA A 23 13.67 27.28 -3.75
N ASP A 24 13.82 26.04 -4.26
CA ASP A 24 12.77 25.03 -4.32
C ASP A 24 12.84 24.01 -3.18
N ALA A 25 13.77 24.21 -2.22
CA ALA A 25 13.95 23.30 -1.10
C ALA A 25 12.74 23.36 -0.16
N LYS A 26 12.01 22.26 -0.08
CA LYS A 26 10.85 22.10 0.80
C LYS A 26 11.17 21.14 1.94
N GLU A 27 10.71 21.48 3.14
CA GLU A 27 10.78 20.56 4.28
C GLU A 27 9.77 19.41 4.15
N PRO A 28 9.97 18.29 4.85
CA PRO A 28 9.01 17.17 4.85
C PRO A 28 7.57 17.60 5.17
N ALA A 29 7.36 18.49 6.14
CA ALA A 29 6.04 19.00 6.50
C ALA A 29 5.32 19.67 5.33
N THR A 30 6.02 20.50 4.55
CA THR A 30 5.46 21.18 3.37
C THR A 30 5.06 20.15 2.30
N LEU A 31 5.91 19.16 2.03
CA LEU A 31 5.58 18.10 1.07
C LEU A 31 4.37 17.27 1.52
N MET A 32 4.26 16.98 2.83
CA MET A 32 3.09 16.28 3.39
C MET A 32 1.81 17.09 3.26
N LEU A 33 1.85 18.40 3.52
CA LEU A 33 0.69 19.28 3.33
C LEU A 33 0.21 19.30 1.89
N GLU A 34 1.13 19.39 0.93
CA GLU A 34 0.80 19.32 -0.50
C GLU A 34 0.18 17.95 -0.86
N ALA A 35 0.70 16.85 -0.29
CA ALA A 35 0.14 15.52 -0.48
C ALA A 35 -1.28 15.40 0.10
N ILE A 36 -1.52 15.96 1.30
CA ILE A 36 -2.85 16.00 1.93
C ILE A 36 -3.82 16.80 1.07
N GLN A 37 -3.43 17.98 0.58
CA GLN A 37 -4.27 18.79 -0.29
C GLN A 37 -4.63 18.08 -1.60
N LYS A 38 -3.67 17.37 -2.20
CA LYS A 38 -3.95 16.50 -3.35
C LYS A 38 -4.91 15.37 -3.00
N ALA A 39 -4.74 14.74 -1.84
CA ALA A 39 -5.64 13.68 -1.39
C ALA A 39 -7.07 14.21 -1.15
N ILE A 40 -7.23 15.42 -0.58
CA ILE A 40 -8.54 16.09 -0.44
C ILE A 40 -9.16 16.32 -1.82
N SER A 41 -8.41 16.88 -2.75
CA SER A 41 -8.89 17.13 -4.12
C SER A 41 -9.25 15.85 -4.87
N ASP A 42 -8.53 14.75 -4.64
CA ASP A 42 -8.78 13.45 -5.27
C ASP A 42 -10.11 12.81 -4.83
N THR A 43 -10.67 13.19 -3.69
CA THR A 43 -11.94 12.63 -3.20
C THR A 43 -13.13 12.95 -4.09
N ALA A 44 -13.06 14.05 -4.84
CA ALA A 44 -14.18 14.60 -5.61
C ALA A 44 -15.45 14.81 -4.74
N SER A 45 -15.26 15.17 -3.46
CA SER A 45 -16.37 15.51 -2.56
C SER A 45 -17.10 16.79 -3.00
N PHE A 46 -18.34 16.99 -2.56
CA PHE A 46 -19.08 18.21 -2.87
C PHE A 46 -18.42 19.47 -2.31
N SER A 47 -17.68 19.35 -1.21
CA SER A 47 -16.97 20.45 -0.56
C SER A 47 -15.67 19.99 0.06
N ASN A 48 -14.54 20.41 -0.51
CA ASN A 48 -13.22 20.15 0.07
C ASN A 48 -13.04 20.83 1.44
N THR A 49 -13.69 21.98 1.66
CA THR A 49 -13.65 22.71 2.95
C THR A 49 -14.34 21.93 4.04
N ASP A 50 -15.52 21.36 3.76
CA ASP A 50 -16.27 20.57 4.74
C ASP A 50 -15.54 19.27 5.07
N LEU A 51 -14.96 18.61 4.05
CA LEU A 51 -14.11 17.45 4.25
C LEU A 51 -12.90 17.79 5.12
N GLN A 52 -12.17 18.86 4.81
CA GLN A 52 -10.99 19.29 5.59
C GLN A 52 -11.39 19.59 7.04
N SER A 53 -12.48 20.31 7.26
CA SER A 53 -12.99 20.64 8.58
C SER A 53 -13.45 19.42 9.39
N ALA A 54 -13.82 18.33 8.72
CA ALA A 54 -14.23 17.07 9.34
C ALA A 54 -13.06 16.17 9.77
N ILE A 55 -11.83 16.50 9.37
CA ILE A 55 -10.63 15.74 9.76
C ILE A 55 -10.45 15.84 11.29
N ASP A 56 -10.51 14.70 11.97
CA ASP A 56 -10.36 14.59 13.41
C ASP A 56 -9.27 13.61 13.85
N SER A 57 -8.51 13.06 12.89
CA SER A 57 -7.29 12.25 13.12
C SER A 57 -6.19 12.61 12.12
N VAL A 58 -4.98 12.88 12.65
CA VAL A 58 -3.75 13.08 11.87
C VAL A 58 -2.70 12.09 12.33
N ASP A 59 -2.37 11.14 11.45
CA ASP A 59 -1.42 10.05 11.67
C ASP A 59 -0.20 10.26 10.76
N VAL A 60 0.98 10.48 11.36
CA VAL A 60 2.19 10.86 10.63
C VAL A 60 3.27 9.80 10.80
N VAL A 61 3.82 9.34 9.68
CA VAL A 61 5.00 8.47 9.65
C VAL A 61 6.23 9.27 10.03
N LYS A 62 7.02 8.76 11.00
CA LYS A 62 8.20 9.45 11.51
C LYS A 62 9.23 9.72 10.40
N THR A 63 9.66 10.98 10.31
CA THR A 63 10.68 11.43 9.37
C THR A 63 12.10 11.07 9.81
N TRP A 64 12.98 10.85 8.86
CA TRP A 64 14.43 10.75 9.07
C TRP A 64 15.12 12.09 8.80
N THR A 65 14.61 12.82 7.82
CA THR A 65 15.26 13.98 7.25
C THR A 65 15.34 15.14 8.24
N TRP A 66 14.28 15.35 9.02
CA TRP A 66 14.15 16.54 9.86
C TRP A 66 13.45 16.22 11.17
N PRO A 67 14.05 16.55 12.32
CA PRO A 67 13.44 16.32 13.62
C PRO A 67 12.48 17.46 13.98
N TYR A 68 11.19 17.16 14.01
CA TYR A 68 10.15 18.10 14.41
C TYR A 68 9.79 17.93 15.89
N PRO A 69 9.49 19.03 16.62
CA PRO A 69 8.97 18.94 17.99
C PRO A 69 7.61 18.23 18.05
N ASP A 70 6.70 18.57 17.13
CA ASP A 70 5.36 18.00 17.01
C ASP A 70 4.87 18.11 15.56
N LEU A 71 5.29 17.21 14.72
CA LEU A 71 4.92 17.23 13.30
C LEU A 71 3.41 17.06 13.06
N PRO A 72 2.69 16.14 13.73
CA PRO A 72 1.23 16.04 13.59
C PRO A 72 0.49 17.33 13.99
N GLY A 73 0.94 17.99 15.07
CA GLY A 73 0.38 19.28 15.51
C GLY A 73 0.65 20.40 14.50
N LEU A 74 1.86 20.47 13.96
CA LEU A 74 2.22 21.43 12.91
C LEU A 74 1.34 21.26 11.66
N LEU A 75 1.10 20.02 11.22
CA LEU A 75 0.22 19.77 10.08
C LEU A 75 -1.23 20.17 10.39
N ALA A 76 -1.72 19.87 11.59
CA ALA A 76 -3.06 20.25 12.01
C ALA A 76 -3.24 21.78 12.04
N GLU A 77 -2.27 22.51 12.58
CA GLU A 77 -2.23 23.98 12.57
C GLU A 77 -2.31 24.53 11.14
N LYS A 78 -1.43 24.05 10.28
CA LYS A 78 -1.39 24.52 8.87
C LYS A 78 -2.64 24.15 8.06
N LEU A 79 -3.37 23.12 8.47
CA LEU A 79 -4.67 22.75 7.91
C LEU A 79 -5.83 23.48 8.58
N GLY A 80 -5.61 24.20 9.70
CA GLY A 80 -6.66 24.90 10.44
C GLY A 80 -7.66 23.97 11.15
N ILE A 81 -7.21 22.77 11.56
CA ILE A 81 -8.07 21.72 12.14
C ILE A 81 -7.75 21.37 13.60
N GLU A 82 -6.86 22.11 14.27
CA GLU A 82 -6.39 21.79 15.63
C GLU A 82 -7.54 21.62 16.62
N LYS A 83 -8.58 22.45 16.49
CA LYS A 83 -9.75 22.46 17.40
C LYS A 83 -10.62 21.22 17.25
N ASN A 84 -10.57 20.54 16.10
CA ASN A 84 -11.38 19.38 15.78
C ASN A 84 -10.63 18.06 16.02
N LEU A 85 -9.31 18.16 16.25
CA LEU A 85 -8.43 17.00 16.30
C LEU A 85 -8.62 16.19 17.58
N LYS A 86 -9.06 14.93 17.41
CA LYS A 86 -9.19 13.95 18.50
C LYS A 86 -7.97 13.05 18.62
N TRP A 87 -7.36 12.73 17.47
CA TRP A 87 -6.26 11.81 17.39
C TRP A 87 -5.06 12.46 16.71
N LYS A 88 -3.94 12.44 17.41
CA LYS A 88 -2.65 12.93 16.95
C LYS A 88 -1.60 11.85 17.17
N ARG A 89 -1.08 11.28 16.09
CA ARG A 89 -0.15 10.15 16.13
C ARG A 89 1.11 10.47 15.36
N TYR A 90 2.25 10.26 15.98
CA TYR A 90 3.55 10.28 15.33
C TYR A 90 4.20 8.92 15.55
N SER A 91 4.55 8.21 14.47
CA SER A 91 5.02 6.83 14.59
C SER A 91 6.43 6.75 15.18
N GLU A 92 6.81 5.56 15.60
CA GLU A 92 8.21 5.21 15.78
C GLU A 92 8.91 5.02 14.43
N HIS A 93 10.23 4.80 14.44
CA HIS A 93 10.97 4.42 13.25
C HIS A 93 10.58 3.02 12.76
N GLY A 94 10.46 2.84 11.43
CA GLY A 94 10.25 1.56 10.79
C GLY A 94 9.51 1.68 9.47
N GLY A 95 9.94 0.94 8.44
CA GLY A 95 9.28 0.88 7.14
C GLY A 95 7.90 0.19 7.16
N ASP A 96 7.55 -0.46 8.28
CA ASP A 96 6.25 -1.05 8.58
C ASP A 96 5.21 -0.02 9.06
N LYS A 97 5.65 1.17 9.47
CA LYS A 97 4.78 2.16 10.12
C LYS A 97 3.66 2.72 9.25
N PRO A 98 3.84 2.93 7.94
CA PRO A 98 2.72 3.32 7.07
C PRO A 98 1.55 2.34 7.15
N GLY A 99 1.80 1.04 6.97
CA GLY A 99 0.76 0.01 7.07
C GLY A 99 0.12 -0.06 8.45
N LYS A 100 0.92 0.09 9.52
CA LYS A 100 0.43 0.10 10.90
C LYS A 100 -0.50 1.29 11.17
N LEU A 101 -0.09 2.51 10.84
CA LEU A 101 -0.91 3.71 11.05
C LEU A 101 -2.19 3.66 10.22
N PHE A 102 -2.10 3.18 8.98
CA PHE A 102 -3.24 2.99 8.11
C PHE A 102 -4.27 2.01 8.70
N ASP A 103 -3.83 0.84 9.18
CA ASP A 103 -4.68 -0.16 9.82
C ASP A 103 -5.31 0.40 11.12
N GLU A 104 -4.53 1.08 11.96
CA GLU A 104 -5.03 1.73 13.18
C GLU A 104 -6.08 2.81 12.88
N ALA A 105 -5.88 3.62 11.84
CA ALA A 105 -6.84 4.63 11.39
C ALA A 105 -8.14 4.00 10.90
N ALA A 106 -8.06 2.96 10.05
CA ALA A 106 -9.22 2.22 9.59
C ALA A 106 -10.00 1.58 10.76
N GLN A 107 -9.29 1.05 11.77
CA GLN A 107 -9.92 0.50 12.97
C GLN A 107 -10.66 1.56 13.81
N ARG A 108 -10.11 2.77 13.96
CA ARG A 108 -10.80 3.87 14.67
C ARG A 108 -12.08 4.29 13.95
N ILE A 109 -12.06 4.35 12.63
CA ILE A 109 -13.26 4.63 11.83
C ILE A 109 -14.30 3.52 12.00
N ALA A 110 -13.89 2.24 11.90
CA ALA A 110 -14.79 1.10 12.09
C ALA A 110 -15.49 1.09 13.45
N LYS A 111 -14.83 1.63 14.49
CA LYS A 111 -15.39 1.75 15.84
C LYS A 111 -16.22 3.04 16.05
N GLY A 112 -16.26 3.95 15.08
CA GLY A 112 -16.88 5.26 15.22
C GLY A 112 -16.11 6.23 16.13
N GLU A 113 -14.85 5.94 16.45
CA GLU A 113 -13.98 6.78 17.27
C GLU A 113 -13.44 8.00 16.51
N CYS A 114 -13.43 7.92 15.18
CA CYS A 114 -12.91 8.92 14.26
C CYS A 114 -13.85 9.06 13.06
N LYS A 115 -14.07 10.29 12.57
CA LYS A 115 -14.88 10.57 11.37
C LYS A 115 -14.02 10.53 10.11
N VAL A 116 -12.94 11.31 10.10
CA VAL A 116 -12.02 11.41 8.95
C VAL A 116 -10.59 11.34 9.46
N ALA A 117 -9.85 10.36 8.99
CA ALA A 117 -8.43 10.19 9.30
C ALA A 117 -7.56 10.53 8.08
N VAL A 118 -6.52 11.30 8.32
CA VAL A 118 -5.41 11.54 7.39
C VAL A 118 -4.21 10.73 7.87
N VAL A 119 -3.67 9.87 7.00
CA VAL A 119 -2.41 9.17 7.21
C VAL A 119 -1.41 9.71 6.20
N THR A 120 -0.27 10.21 6.66
CA THR A 120 0.72 10.86 5.79
C THR A 120 2.15 10.58 6.23
N GLY A 121 3.07 10.79 5.32
CA GLY A 121 4.50 10.75 5.56
C GLY A 121 5.28 11.32 4.38
N GLY A 122 6.53 11.69 4.64
CA GLY A 122 7.38 12.26 3.59
C GLY A 122 8.80 12.51 4.06
N GLU A 123 9.70 12.64 3.09
CA GLU A 123 11.12 12.91 3.30
C GLU A 123 11.63 13.95 2.30
N ALA A 124 12.63 14.72 2.71
CA ALA A 124 13.22 15.78 1.90
C ALA A 124 14.76 15.77 1.93
N LEU A 125 15.36 14.58 1.96
CA LEU A 125 16.83 14.45 2.08
C LEU A 125 17.57 15.04 0.87
N ALA A 126 17.00 15.05 -0.32
CA ALA A 126 17.64 15.70 -1.47
C ALA A 126 17.71 17.22 -1.28
N SER A 127 16.65 17.85 -0.78
CA SER A 127 16.65 19.29 -0.42
C SER A 127 17.63 19.59 0.70
N LEU A 128 17.61 18.80 1.77
CA LEU A 128 18.51 18.96 2.90
C LEU A 128 19.98 18.84 2.47
N SER A 129 20.30 17.83 1.64
CA SER A 129 21.67 17.63 1.12
C SER A 129 22.12 18.79 0.24
N ALA A 130 21.24 19.34 -0.61
CA ALA A 130 21.56 20.52 -1.41
C ALA A 130 21.84 21.77 -0.56
N CYS A 131 21.03 22.00 0.49
CA CYS A 131 21.26 23.09 1.45
C CYS A 131 22.56 22.89 2.23
N ALA A 132 22.86 21.67 2.66
CA ALA A 132 24.12 21.37 3.36
C ALA A 132 25.34 21.60 2.46
N ALA A 133 25.31 21.16 1.21
CA ALA A 133 26.38 21.41 0.24
C ALA A 133 26.62 22.91 0.01
N ALA A 134 25.57 23.72 0.08
CA ALA A 134 25.64 25.19 0.00
C ALA A 134 25.93 25.88 1.35
N ARG A 135 26.20 25.12 2.41
CA ARG A 135 26.43 25.62 3.78
C ARG A 135 25.24 26.43 4.34
N LYS A 136 24.02 26.07 3.99
CA LYS A 136 22.78 26.68 4.48
C LYS A 136 22.03 25.68 5.39
N ILE A 137 22.56 25.43 6.56
CA ILE A 137 21.94 24.64 7.60
C ILE A 137 21.76 25.54 8.84
N PRO A 138 20.51 25.64 9.41
CA PRO A 138 19.28 25.05 8.91
C PRO A 138 18.85 25.61 7.57
N PRO A 139 18.11 24.83 6.74
CA PRO A 139 17.62 25.31 5.45
C PRO A 139 16.69 26.52 5.63
N PRO A 140 16.74 27.53 4.72
CA PRO A 140 15.90 28.71 4.83
C PRO A 140 14.41 28.39 4.81
N GLY A 141 13.67 28.93 5.77
CA GLY A 141 12.21 28.77 5.85
C GLY A 141 11.72 27.42 6.39
N TRP A 142 12.62 26.52 6.79
CA TRP A 142 12.24 25.27 7.44
C TRP A 142 11.91 25.50 8.92
N THR A 143 10.99 24.71 9.44
CA THR A 143 10.65 24.67 10.87
C THR A 143 11.91 24.42 11.70
N ALA A 144 12.05 25.08 12.85
CA ALA A 144 13.19 24.87 13.74
C ALA A 144 13.27 23.39 14.18
N PRO A 145 14.45 22.76 14.09
CA PRO A 145 14.60 21.36 14.48
C PRO A 145 14.56 21.20 16.00
N SER A 146 14.00 20.09 16.48
CA SER A 146 13.94 19.76 17.91
C SER A 146 15.26 19.24 18.48
N GLU A 147 16.17 18.80 17.63
CA GLU A 147 17.48 18.22 17.99
C GLU A 147 18.49 18.44 16.85
N ALA A 148 19.77 18.12 17.10
CA ALA A 148 20.83 18.28 16.11
C ALA A 148 20.59 17.40 14.87
N VAL A 149 20.86 17.97 13.68
CA VAL A 149 20.58 17.35 12.36
C VAL A 149 21.76 16.49 11.87
N ASP A 150 22.91 16.55 12.52
CA ASP A 150 24.15 15.89 12.07
C ASP A 150 24.03 14.37 11.85
N SER A 151 23.18 13.70 12.65
CA SER A 151 22.98 12.26 12.56
C SER A 151 22.34 11.79 11.24
N VAL A 152 21.68 12.69 10.50
CA VAL A 152 21.04 12.37 9.20
C VAL A 152 22.09 12.10 8.13
N PHE A 153 23.23 12.75 8.20
CA PHE A 153 24.33 12.64 7.22
C PHE A 153 25.31 11.50 7.52
N THR A 154 25.23 10.90 8.71
CA THR A 154 26.11 9.82 9.15
C THR A 154 25.32 8.58 9.58
N PRO A 155 24.64 7.89 8.66
CA PRO A 155 23.80 6.73 9.02
C PRO A 155 24.56 5.59 9.70
N THR A 156 25.87 5.51 9.50
CA THR A 156 26.77 4.56 10.17
C THR A 156 27.24 5.04 11.55
N GLY A 157 27.08 6.32 11.86
CA GLY A 157 27.46 6.93 13.14
C GLY A 157 26.34 6.93 14.19
N ARG A 158 25.19 6.30 13.91
CA ARG A 158 24.13 6.16 14.92
C ARG A 158 24.68 5.43 16.14
N ASP A 159 24.44 6.01 17.31
CA ASP A 159 24.70 5.31 18.58
C ASP A 159 23.85 4.04 18.63
N LEU A 160 24.51 2.89 18.58
CA LEU A 160 23.89 1.57 18.72
C LEU A 160 23.75 1.18 20.20
N GLY A 161 24.05 2.10 21.12
CA GLY A 161 24.04 1.86 22.58
C GLY A 161 25.13 0.89 23.01
N ASN A 162 24.98 0.30 24.20
CA ASN A 162 25.93 -0.64 24.82
C ASN A 162 25.59 -2.11 24.56
N SER A 163 24.88 -2.42 23.49
CA SER A 163 24.52 -3.80 23.12
C SER A 163 25.72 -4.58 22.59
N LEU A 164 25.61 -5.91 22.56
CA LEU A 164 26.61 -6.76 21.93
C LEU A 164 26.89 -6.35 20.47
N GLY A 165 25.84 -5.96 19.73
CA GLY A 165 26.00 -5.44 18.39
C GLY A 165 26.82 -4.16 18.31
N ALA A 166 26.65 -3.24 19.26
CA ALA A 166 27.43 -2.02 19.34
C ALA A 166 28.92 -2.29 19.58
N ILE A 167 29.23 -3.20 20.49
CA ILE A 167 30.61 -3.64 20.79
C ILE A 167 31.30 -4.15 19.51
N HIS A 168 30.58 -4.93 18.69
CA HIS A 168 31.09 -5.47 17.42
C HIS A 168 30.87 -4.55 16.21
N LYS A 169 30.35 -3.31 16.41
CA LYS A 169 30.07 -2.32 15.35
C LYS A 169 29.14 -2.88 14.27
N ILE A 170 28.16 -3.71 14.65
CA ILE A 170 27.19 -4.33 13.78
C ILE A 170 25.76 -4.08 14.31
N GLY A 171 24.79 -3.90 13.40
CA GLY A 171 23.38 -3.66 13.77
C GLY A 171 22.66 -2.72 12.81
N ALA A 172 23.41 -1.93 12.03
CA ALA A 172 22.79 -1.13 10.96
C ALA A 172 22.19 -2.03 9.87
N PRO A 173 21.13 -1.57 9.16
CA PRO A 173 20.52 -2.34 8.06
C PRO A 173 21.53 -2.85 7.03
N ILE A 174 22.52 -2.03 6.65
CA ILE A 174 23.58 -2.41 5.72
C ILE A 174 24.43 -3.59 6.18
N HIS A 175 24.37 -3.98 7.46
CA HIS A 175 25.06 -5.16 8.00
C HIS A 175 24.10 -6.34 8.14
N VAL A 176 22.89 -6.11 8.65
CA VAL A 176 21.96 -7.19 9.02
C VAL A 176 21.35 -7.88 7.81
N TYR A 177 20.89 -7.12 6.81
CA TYR A 177 20.27 -7.74 5.62
C TYR A 177 21.24 -8.60 4.79
N PRO A 178 22.52 -8.22 4.60
CA PRO A 178 23.51 -9.10 3.98
C PRO A 178 23.73 -10.44 4.71
N LEU A 179 23.62 -10.46 6.05
CA LEU A 179 23.69 -11.72 6.80
C LEU A 179 22.55 -12.67 6.42
N TYR A 180 21.34 -12.13 6.29
CA TYR A 180 20.17 -12.88 5.83
C TYR A 180 20.35 -13.37 4.38
N GLU A 181 20.80 -12.52 3.48
CA GLU A 181 21.02 -12.90 2.07
C GLU A 181 21.99 -14.07 1.96
N ASN A 182 23.12 -13.99 2.66
CA ASN A 182 24.14 -15.05 2.62
C ASN A 182 23.66 -16.37 3.23
N ALA A 183 22.91 -16.32 4.33
CA ALA A 183 22.32 -17.50 4.95
C ALA A 183 21.18 -18.09 4.08
N PHE A 184 20.33 -17.26 3.52
CA PHE A 184 19.21 -17.65 2.67
C PHE A 184 19.68 -18.37 1.39
N ARG A 185 20.66 -17.79 0.66
CA ARG A 185 21.22 -18.45 -0.51
C ARG A 185 21.88 -19.79 -0.19
N ALA A 186 22.62 -19.85 0.94
CA ALA A 186 23.26 -21.10 1.38
C ALA A 186 22.22 -22.17 1.74
N HIS A 187 21.15 -21.79 2.44
CA HIS A 187 20.04 -22.69 2.74
C HIS A 187 19.34 -23.24 1.49
N ARG A 188 19.26 -22.44 0.43
CA ARG A 188 18.74 -22.86 -0.89
C ARG A 188 19.75 -23.64 -1.74
N GLY A 189 20.98 -23.86 -1.27
CA GLY A 189 22.06 -24.46 -2.07
C GLY A 189 22.55 -23.58 -3.22
N GLN A 190 22.26 -22.28 -3.21
CA GLN A 190 22.57 -21.35 -4.29
C GLN A 190 24.00 -20.80 -4.16
N THR A 191 24.75 -20.78 -5.25
CA THR A 191 26.11 -20.21 -5.25
C THR A 191 26.08 -18.69 -5.08
N PRO A 192 27.17 -18.06 -4.57
CA PRO A 192 27.24 -16.59 -4.48
C PRO A 192 27.00 -15.90 -5.83
N LYS A 193 27.52 -16.47 -6.93
CA LYS A 193 27.34 -15.93 -8.27
C LYS A 193 25.87 -15.97 -8.71
N ALA A 194 25.21 -17.13 -8.60
CA ALA A 194 23.82 -17.29 -9.00
C ALA A 194 22.88 -16.39 -8.15
N ASN A 195 23.16 -16.24 -6.84
CA ASN A 195 22.42 -15.33 -5.99
C ASN A 195 22.59 -13.86 -6.39
N HIS A 196 23.80 -13.47 -6.79
CA HIS A 196 24.08 -12.09 -7.22
C HIS A 196 23.36 -11.77 -8.53
N GLU A 197 23.37 -12.70 -9.49
CA GLU A 197 22.64 -12.61 -10.76
C GLU A 197 21.13 -12.51 -10.53
N GLU A 198 20.56 -13.36 -9.66
CA GLU A 198 19.14 -13.29 -9.28
C GLU A 198 18.78 -11.92 -8.67
N SER A 199 19.62 -11.38 -7.78
CA SER A 199 19.40 -10.06 -7.16
C SER A 199 19.48 -8.92 -8.19
N ALA A 200 20.42 -8.97 -9.11
CA ALA A 200 20.58 -7.98 -10.17
C ALA A 200 19.37 -7.99 -11.11
N LYS A 201 18.91 -9.17 -11.52
CA LYS A 201 17.74 -9.36 -12.38
C LYS A 201 16.45 -8.87 -11.69
N LEU A 202 16.24 -9.20 -10.41
CA LEU A 202 15.12 -8.74 -9.62
C LEU A 202 15.05 -7.21 -9.58
N TYR A 203 16.17 -6.55 -9.29
CA TYR A 203 16.21 -5.09 -9.18
C TYR A 203 16.15 -4.38 -10.53
N ALA A 204 16.61 -5.02 -11.61
CA ALA A 204 16.39 -4.51 -12.97
C ALA A 204 14.90 -4.55 -13.34
N ALA A 205 14.20 -5.63 -13.02
CA ALA A 205 12.75 -5.72 -13.21
C ALA A 205 12.00 -4.64 -12.40
N PHE A 206 12.42 -4.40 -11.16
CA PHE A 206 11.88 -3.30 -10.33
C PHE A 206 12.15 -1.94 -10.96
N SER A 207 13.32 -1.72 -11.52
CA SER A 207 13.67 -0.47 -12.19
C SER A 207 12.80 -0.19 -13.43
N GLU A 208 12.41 -1.23 -14.18
CA GLU A 208 11.47 -1.11 -15.30
C GLU A 208 10.05 -0.73 -14.84
N VAL A 209 9.62 -1.16 -13.64
CA VAL A 209 8.37 -0.72 -13.03
C VAL A 209 8.46 0.76 -12.63
N ALA A 210 9.53 1.16 -11.93
CA ALA A 210 9.75 2.55 -11.51
C ALA A 210 9.80 3.52 -12.69
N LYS A 211 10.41 3.13 -13.81
CA LYS A 211 10.48 3.92 -15.04
C LYS A 211 9.10 4.39 -15.53
N LYS A 212 8.06 3.61 -15.27
CA LYS A 212 6.68 3.89 -15.72
C LYS A 212 5.85 4.64 -14.68
N ASN A 213 6.29 4.71 -13.43
CA ASN A 213 5.56 5.38 -12.36
C ASN A 213 6.00 6.85 -12.26
N GLU A 214 5.08 7.79 -12.49
CA GLU A 214 5.36 9.23 -12.50
C GLU A 214 5.90 9.76 -11.16
N TYR A 215 5.57 9.12 -10.05
CA TYR A 215 6.05 9.49 -8.72
C TYR A 215 7.41 8.88 -8.37
N ALA A 216 7.88 7.89 -9.12
CA ALA A 216 9.20 7.30 -8.90
C ALA A 216 10.33 8.32 -9.14
N TRP A 217 11.38 8.23 -8.31
CA TRP A 217 12.55 9.10 -8.46
C TRP A 217 13.22 8.90 -9.82
N ASN A 218 13.27 7.67 -10.32
CA ASN A 218 13.84 7.30 -11.61
C ASN A 218 12.80 7.26 -12.75
N TYR A 219 11.65 7.94 -12.62
CA TYR A 219 10.67 8.03 -13.70
C TYR A 219 11.30 8.37 -15.04
N GLY A 220 10.95 7.64 -16.08
CA GLY A 220 11.46 7.82 -17.44
C GLY A 220 12.82 7.14 -17.72
N SER A 221 13.47 6.55 -16.68
CA SER A 221 14.75 5.85 -16.83
C SER A 221 14.77 4.54 -16.06
N SER A 222 15.51 3.55 -16.57
CA SER A 222 15.74 2.27 -15.89
C SER A 222 17.23 1.96 -15.80
N ILE A 223 17.57 1.13 -14.83
CA ILE A 223 18.94 0.64 -14.60
C ILE A 223 18.96 -0.82 -15.03
N SER A 224 19.90 -1.18 -15.92
CA SER A 224 20.02 -2.53 -16.45
C SER A 224 20.56 -3.53 -15.42
N GLU A 225 20.24 -4.81 -15.61
CA GLU A 225 20.77 -5.91 -14.81
C GLU A 225 22.31 -5.88 -14.75
N ARG A 226 22.97 -5.61 -15.89
CA ARG A 226 24.42 -5.50 -15.97
C ARG A 226 24.95 -4.36 -15.09
N GLU A 227 24.32 -3.19 -15.10
CA GLU A 227 24.74 -2.05 -14.28
C GLU A 227 24.56 -2.34 -12.79
N ILE A 228 23.45 -2.97 -12.40
CA ILE A 228 23.17 -3.35 -11.02
C ILE A 228 24.14 -4.43 -10.53
N GLY A 229 24.43 -5.42 -11.37
CA GLY A 229 25.30 -6.54 -11.04
C GLY A 229 26.81 -6.23 -11.14
N THR A 230 27.22 -5.15 -11.84
CA THR A 230 28.64 -4.86 -12.04
C THR A 230 29.18 -3.93 -10.96
N VAL A 231 30.05 -4.43 -10.09
CA VAL A 231 30.77 -3.62 -9.09
C VAL A 231 31.80 -2.72 -9.78
N GLY A 232 31.78 -1.43 -9.44
CA GLY A 232 32.68 -0.46 -10.03
C GLY A 232 32.61 0.90 -9.33
N LYS A 233 33.26 1.92 -9.89
CA LYS A 233 33.36 3.26 -9.28
C LYS A 233 31.97 3.89 -8.95
N ARG A 234 30.97 3.69 -9.83
CA ARG A 234 29.61 4.22 -9.64
C ARG A 234 28.67 3.24 -8.93
N ASN A 235 29.07 1.98 -8.78
CA ASN A 235 28.34 0.93 -8.09
C ASN A 235 29.28 0.17 -7.17
N ARG A 236 29.89 0.88 -6.20
CA ARG A 236 30.83 0.29 -5.26
C ARG A 236 30.17 -0.74 -4.34
N MET A 237 30.91 -1.73 -3.87
CA MET A 237 30.42 -2.62 -2.82
C MET A 237 30.16 -1.82 -1.54
N ILE A 238 28.99 -2.02 -0.94
CA ILE A 238 28.62 -1.43 0.36
C ILE A 238 28.92 -2.44 1.47
N CYS A 239 28.22 -3.57 1.45
CA CYS A 239 28.44 -4.69 2.36
C CYS A 239 28.08 -5.98 1.60
N HIS A 240 29.05 -6.91 1.48
CA HIS A 240 28.85 -8.11 0.68
C HIS A 240 27.60 -8.91 1.09
N PRO A 241 26.67 -9.28 0.15
CA PRO A 241 26.88 -9.31 -1.30
C PRO A 241 26.33 -8.06 -2.05
N TYR A 242 25.97 -6.97 -1.38
CA TYR A 242 25.26 -5.85 -1.99
C TYR A 242 26.16 -4.69 -2.43
N PRO A 243 26.28 -4.43 -3.73
CA PRO A 243 26.76 -3.15 -4.24
C PRO A 243 25.73 -2.04 -4.03
N LEU A 244 26.10 -0.79 -4.28
CA LEU A 244 25.29 0.40 -4.03
C LEU A 244 23.89 0.31 -4.67
N LEU A 245 23.78 -0.17 -5.91
CA LEU A 245 22.51 -0.27 -6.63
C LEU A 245 21.59 -1.44 -6.16
N MET A 246 22.00 -2.18 -5.13
CA MET A 246 21.16 -3.13 -4.40
C MET A 246 20.76 -2.62 -3.01
N ASN A 247 20.98 -1.34 -2.72
CA ASN A 247 20.58 -0.68 -1.50
C ASN A 247 19.47 0.34 -1.79
N ALA A 248 18.68 0.70 -0.78
CA ALA A 248 17.70 1.77 -0.88
C ALA A 248 18.36 3.11 -1.21
N PHE A 249 17.76 3.87 -2.12
CA PHE A 249 18.20 5.21 -2.46
C PHE A 249 17.38 6.25 -1.70
N ASN A 250 17.96 6.86 -0.66
CA ASN A 250 17.24 7.71 0.28
C ASN A 250 17.31 9.22 -0.04
N THR A 251 18.18 9.65 -0.95
CA THR A 251 18.34 11.06 -1.30
C THR A 251 17.22 11.52 -2.24
N VAL A 252 16.02 11.63 -1.70
CA VAL A 252 14.78 11.93 -2.42
C VAL A 252 13.98 13.01 -1.68
N ASN A 253 13.02 13.64 -2.39
CA ASN A 253 12.00 14.50 -1.81
C ASN A 253 10.64 13.93 -2.25
N LEU A 254 10.03 13.12 -1.40
CA LEU A 254 8.80 12.39 -1.67
C LEU A 254 7.88 12.49 -0.45
N ALA A 255 6.58 12.67 -0.69
CA ALA A 255 5.55 12.58 0.34
C ALA A 255 4.28 11.98 -0.22
N SER A 256 3.48 11.37 0.64
CA SER A 256 2.18 10.81 0.28
C SER A 256 1.18 10.93 1.41
N ALA A 257 -0.11 10.95 1.06
CA ALA A 257 -1.20 11.02 2.01
C ALA A 257 -2.39 10.18 1.55
N ILE A 258 -3.11 9.63 2.52
CA ILE A 258 -4.35 8.88 2.33
C ILE A 258 -5.41 9.45 3.24
N ILE A 259 -6.64 9.57 2.74
CA ILE A 259 -7.81 9.96 3.52
C ILE A 259 -8.75 8.78 3.64
N LEU A 260 -9.10 8.46 4.88
CA LEU A 260 -10.06 7.42 5.23
C LEU A 260 -11.27 8.02 5.95
N THR A 261 -12.44 7.43 5.70
CA THR A 261 -13.67 7.72 6.44
C THR A 261 -14.59 6.50 6.45
N SER A 262 -15.78 6.61 7.03
CA SER A 262 -16.81 5.57 6.92
C SER A 262 -17.61 5.71 5.63
N THR A 263 -18.20 4.61 5.15
CA THR A 263 -19.10 4.62 3.98
C THR A 263 -20.29 5.56 4.18
N SER A 264 -20.84 5.65 5.40
CA SER A 264 -21.91 6.59 5.72
C SER A 264 -21.46 8.03 5.52
N PHE A 265 -20.34 8.40 6.13
CA PHE A 265 -19.85 9.77 6.08
C PHE A 265 -19.29 10.15 4.68
N ALA A 266 -18.72 9.20 3.95
CA ALA A 266 -18.35 9.42 2.55
C ALA A 266 -19.56 9.76 1.68
N GLY A 267 -20.72 9.10 1.94
CA GLY A 267 -21.99 9.42 1.29
C GLY A 267 -22.51 10.82 1.66
N GLU A 268 -22.41 11.22 2.94
CA GLU A 268 -22.78 12.57 3.40
C GLU A 268 -21.92 13.65 2.75
N LEU A 269 -20.62 13.40 2.57
CA LEU A 269 -19.69 14.30 1.87
C LEU A 269 -19.85 14.29 0.34
N GLY A 270 -20.72 13.45 -0.19
CA GLY A 270 -20.95 13.31 -1.63
C GLY A 270 -19.75 12.74 -2.41
N VAL A 271 -18.89 11.99 -1.73
CA VAL A 271 -17.78 11.30 -2.40
C VAL A 271 -18.31 10.16 -3.25
N PRO A 272 -18.05 10.14 -4.57
CA PRO A 272 -18.56 9.08 -5.45
C PRO A 272 -18.08 7.69 -5.01
N GLU A 273 -18.97 6.69 -5.05
CA GLU A 273 -18.60 5.30 -4.71
C GLU A 273 -17.46 4.73 -5.58
N SER A 274 -17.26 5.26 -6.78
CA SER A 274 -16.12 4.91 -7.66
C SER A 274 -14.76 5.29 -7.06
N LYS A 275 -14.73 6.20 -6.09
CA LYS A 275 -13.52 6.58 -5.35
C LYS A 275 -13.23 5.66 -4.16
N TRP A 276 -14.22 4.86 -3.72
CA TRP A 276 -14.12 4.08 -2.50
C TRP A 276 -13.30 2.81 -2.71
N ILE A 277 -12.22 2.66 -1.91
CA ILE A 277 -11.46 1.42 -1.81
C ILE A 277 -11.52 0.92 -0.37
N TYR A 278 -11.88 -0.34 -0.21
CA TYR A 278 -12.10 -0.96 1.10
C TYR A 278 -10.82 -1.60 1.63
N PRO A 279 -10.28 -1.13 2.79
CA PRO A 279 -9.24 -1.86 3.50
C PRO A 279 -9.85 -3.11 4.14
N LEU A 280 -9.41 -4.29 3.72
CA LEU A 280 -9.95 -5.55 4.23
C LEU A 280 -9.32 -5.99 5.55
N GLY A 281 -8.19 -5.41 5.93
CA GLY A 281 -7.50 -5.66 7.18
C GLY A 281 -6.00 -5.70 7.02
N GLY A 282 -5.30 -5.58 8.15
CA GLY A 282 -3.85 -5.61 8.21
C GLY A 282 -3.38 -6.41 9.41
N ALA A 283 -2.15 -6.91 9.35
CA ALA A 283 -1.48 -7.54 10.45
C ALA A 283 0.01 -7.24 10.42
N GLY A 284 0.63 -7.18 11.59
CA GLY A 284 2.07 -6.96 11.73
C GLY A 284 2.60 -7.62 12.98
N THR A 285 3.85 -8.06 12.90
CA THR A 285 4.60 -8.56 14.03
C THR A 285 6.07 -8.18 13.90
N LYS A 286 6.88 -8.55 14.85
CA LYS A 286 8.28 -8.12 14.94
C LYS A 286 9.15 -9.33 15.29
N ASP A 287 10.30 -9.47 14.62
CA ASP A 287 11.37 -10.36 15.04
C ASP A 287 12.12 -9.73 16.24
N ALA A 288 12.91 -10.53 16.96
CA ALA A 288 13.71 -10.03 18.06
C ALA A 288 14.59 -8.84 17.63
N ASP A 289 14.62 -7.76 18.44
CA ASP A 289 15.42 -6.56 18.16
C ASP A 289 16.90 -6.89 18.12
N GLU A 290 17.36 -7.66 19.07
CA GLU A 290 18.71 -8.20 19.09
C GLU A 290 18.80 -9.33 18.05
N PHE A 291 19.17 -8.97 16.81
CA PHE A 291 19.14 -9.88 15.66
C PHE A 291 19.95 -11.19 15.89
N TRP A 292 20.99 -11.15 16.72
CA TRP A 292 21.77 -12.35 17.09
C TRP A 292 21.02 -13.37 17.96
N LYS A 293 19.86 -12.99 18.52
CA LYS A 293 18.95 -13.89 19.25
C LYS A 293 17.91 -14.55 18.35
N ARG A 294 17.86 -14.18 17.06
CA ARG A 294 16.92 -14.77 16.11
C ARG A 294 17.28 -16.23 15.83
N PRO A 295 16.29 -17.10 15.59
CA PRO A 295 16.53 -18.56 15.49
C PRO A 295 17.40 -18.96 14.30
N ASN A 296 17.39 -18.18 13.23
CA ASN A 296 18.21 -18.37 12.03
C ASN A 296 18.29 -17.07 11.23
N PHE A 297 19.06 -17.09 10.13
CA PHE A 297 19.25 -15.96 9.20
C PHE A 297 18.80 -16.29 7.76
N TYR A 298 18.08 -17.38 7.55
CA TYR A 298 17.52 -17.74 6.23
C TYR A 298 15.99 -17.60 6.18
N SER A 299 15.36 -17.20 7.25
CA SER A 299 13.92 -16.91 7.31
C SER A 299 13.62 -15.72 8.22
N SER A 300 12.46 -15.12 8.07
CA SER A 300 11.94 -14.09 8.96
C SER A 300 10.52 -14.45 9.35
N PRO A 301 10.32 -14.99 10.58
CA PRO A 301 8.99 -15.27 11.09
C PRO A 301 8.05 -14.07 11.09
N SER A 302 8.59 -12.85 11.25
CA SER A 302 7.75 -11.65 11.18
C SER A 302 7.14 -11.44 9.80
N ILE A 303 7.86 -11.72 8.71
CA ILE A 303 7.33 -11.63 7.33
C ILE A 303 6.23 -12.67 7.12
N SER A 304 6.51 -13.95 7.37
CA SER A 304 5.54 -15.03 7.12
C SER A 304 4.28 -14.89 7.96
N ARG A 305 4.42 -14.63 9.26
CA ARG A 305 3.27 -14.46 10.17
C ARG A 305 2.43 -13.23 9.84
N SER A 306 3.06 -12.11 9.45
CA SER A 306 2.31 -10.91 9.05
C SER A 306 1.50 -11.16 7.78
N ILE A 307 2.08 -11.85 6.79
CA ILE A 307 1.38 -12.21 5.55
C ILE A 307 0.20 -13.15 5.87
N ASP A 308 0.44 -14.24 6.58
CA ASP A 308 -0.60 -15.22 6.89
C ASP A 308 -1.73 -14.61 7.72
N ALA A 309 -1.41 -13.81 8.74
CA ALA A 309 -2.41 -13.14 9.56
C ALA A 309 -3.18 -12.05 8.78
N SER A 310 -2.54 -11.35 7.84
CA SER A 310 -3.24 -10.38 6.98
C SER A 310 -4.22 -11.07 6.04
N LEU A 311 -3.84 -12.21 5.45
CA LEU A 311 -4.73 -13.01 4.62
C LEU A 311 -5.90 -13.59 5.44
N GLU A 312 -5.63 -14.07 6.65
CA GLU A 312 -6.68 -14.57 7.56
C GLU A 312 -7.67 -13.46 7.94
N VAL A 313 -7.19 -12.29 8.34
CA VAL A 313 -8.05 -11.15 8.74
C VAL A 313 -8.85 -10.64 7.56
N SER A 314 -8.26 -10.53 6.37
CA SER A 314 -8.94 -10.08 5.17
C SER A 314 -9.89 -11.13 4.58
N GLY A 315 -9.75 -12.39 4.95
CA GLY A 315 -10.48 -13.51 4.33
C GLY A 315 -10.06 -13.79 2.88
N ALA A 316 -8.96 -13.18 2.42
CA ALA A 316 -8.43 -13.37 1.08
C ALA A 316 -7.46 -14.56 1.02
N ARG A 317 -7.34 -15.18 -0.15
CA ARG A 317 -6.37 -16.25 -0.41
C ARG A 317 -5.19 -15.72 -1.22
N LYS A 318 -4.05 -16.41 -1.16
CA LYS A 318 -2.83 -16.03 -1.91
C LYS A 318 -3.06 -15.96 -3.42
N ASP A 319 -3.87 -16.86 -3.95
CA ASP A 319 -4.20 -16.96 -5.39
C ASP A 319 -5.19 -15.88 -5.85
N GLU A 320 -5.91 -15.25 -4.94
CA GLU A 320 -6.83 -14.13 -5.22
C GLU A 320 -6.13 -12.76 -5.29
N MET A 321 -4.83 -12.69 -4.99
CA MET A 321 -4.06 -11.45 -5.04
C MET A 321 -3.69 -11.09 -6.49
N ASP A 322 -4.33 -10.07 -7.05
CA ASP A 322 -4.03 -9.57 -8.40
C ASP A 322 -2.82 -8.65 -8.42
N ILE A 323 -2.63 -7.85 -7.38
CA ILE A 323 -1.61 -6.81 -7.27
C ILE A 323 -0.84 -7.00 -5.97
N ILE A 324 0.50 -6.95 -6.07
CA ILE A 324 1.40 -7.15 -4.94
C ILE A 324 2.45 -6.03 -4.93
N ASP A 325 2.74 -5.49 -3.76
CA ASP A 325 3.94 -4.67 -3.53
C ASP A 325 4.65 -5.14 -2.27
N ILE A 326 5.91 -5.54 -2.43
CA ILE A 326 6.73 -6.00 -1.33
C ILE A 326 7.80 -4.94 -1.04
N TYR A 327 7.88 -4.51 0.21
CA TYR A 327 8.92 -3.62 0.70
C TYR A 327 10.31 -4.19 0.39
N SER A 328 11.14 -3.43 -0.33
CA SER A 328 12.38 -3.94 -0.92
C SER A 328 13.56 -3.01 -0.63
N CYS A 329 13.86 -2.80 0.66
CA CYS A 329 15.06 -2.06 1.07
C CYS A 329 16.36 -2.77 0.65
N PHE A 330 16.34 -4.09 0.59
CA PHE A 330 17.40 -5.00 0.12
C PHE A 330 16.79 -6.19 -0.60
N PRO A 331 17.50 -6.86 -1.53
CA PRO A 331 16.98 -7.98 -2.32
C PRO A 331 16.42 -9.15 -1.48
N ILE A 332 16.99 -9.41 -0.31
CA ILE A 332 16.57 -10.52 0.56
C ILE A 332 15.10 -10.39 1.01
N VAL A 333 14.58 -9.17 1.21
CA VAL A 333 13.22 -8.97 1.72
C VAL A 333 12.18 -9.49 0.73
N PRO A 334 12.15 -9.06 -0.54
CA PRO A 334 11.24 -9.64 -1.52
C PRO A 334 11.50 -11.12 -1.79
N LYS A 335 12.74 -11.62 -1.66
CA LYS A 335 13.04 -13.05 -1.82
C LYS A 335 12.37 -13.91 -0.75
N ILE A 336 12.49 -13.55 0.53
CA ILE A 336 11.85 -14.29 1.63
C ILE A 336 10.32 -14.20 1.51
N ALA A 337 9.78 -13.03 1.20
CA ALA A 337 8.34 -12.85 1.05
C ALA A 337 7.78 -13.64 -0.14
N ALA A 338 8.45 -13.59 -1.29
CA ALA A 338 8.08 -14.34 -2.49
C ALA A 338 8.11 -15.85 -2.23
N GLN A 339 9.16 -16.36 -1.58
CA GLN A 339 9.24 -17.78 -1.21
C GLN A 339 8.07 -18.20 -0.31
N HIS A 340 7.70 -17.38 0.70
CA HIS A 340 6.57 -17.68 1.58
C HIS A 340 5.22 -17.65 0.83
N LEU A 341 5.05 -16.72 -0.11
CA LEU A 341 3.87 -16.62 -0.95
C LEU A 341 3.80 -17.72 -2.02
N GLY A 342 4.89 -18.45 -2.27
CA GLY A 342 4.98 -19.42 -3.37
C GLY A 342 5.12 -18.75 -4.74
N LEU A 343 5.67 -17.53 -4.79
CA LEU A 343 5.87 -16.77 -6.01
C LEU A 343 7.33 -16.88 -6.49
N PRO A 344 7.57 -16.89 -7.81
CA PRO A 344 8.92 -16.81 -8.34
C PRO A 344 9.55 -15.44 -7.99
N VAL A 345 10.84 -15.44 -7.65
CA VAL A 345 11.59 -14.21 -7.34
C VAL A 345 11.80 -13.35 -8.58
N VAL A 346 12.05 -14.01 -9.71
CA VAL A 346 12.23 -13.42 -11.05
C VAL A 346 11.42 -14.20 -12.08
N ASP A 347 11.15 -13.58 -13.22
CA ASP A 347 10.42 -14.21 -14.34
C ASP A 347 9.00 -14.70 -14.01
N GLY A 348 8.37 -14.14 -13.00
CA GLY A 348 6.97 -14.43 -12.68
C GLY A 348 5.99 -13.58 -13.48
N ASP A 349 4.80 -14.12 -13.70
CA ASP A 349 3.70 -13.41 -14.39
C ASP A 349 3.21 -12.18 -13.60
N LYS A 350 3.33 -12.22 -12.27
CA LYS A 350 2.98 -11.11 -11.38
C LYS A 350 4.24 -10.43 -10.84
N PRO A 351 4.44 -9.14 -11.11
CA PRO A 351 5.56 -8.41 -10.52
C PRO A 351 5.42 -8.32 -8.99
N LEU A 352 6.54 -8.43 -8.27
CA LEU A 352 6.59 -8.32 -6.80
C LEU A 352 6.52 -6.88 -6.30
N THR A 353 6.38 -5.91 -7.18
CA THR A 353 6.25 -4.48 -6.87
C THR A 353 5.39 -3.77 -7.89
N ILE A 354 4.66 -2.75 -7.42
CA ILE A 354 3.92 -1.80 -8.28
C ILE A 354 4.61 -0.43 -8.35
N LEU A 355 5.57 -0.18 -7.46
CA LEU A 355 6.31 1.08 -7.40
C LEU A 355 7.67 0.99 -8.08
N GLY A 356 8.36 -0.15 -7.97
CA GLY A 356 9.73 -0.33 -8.48
C GLY A 356 10.81 -0.37 -7.41
N GLY A 357 10.45 -0.58 -6.13
CA GLY A 357 11.37 -0.79 -5.01
C GLY A 357 12.12 0.46 -4.55
N LEU A 358 12.71 0.38 -3.36
CA LEU A 358 13.32 1.53 -2.70
C LEU A 358 14.58 2.06 -3.41
N THR A 359 15.20 1.29 -4.29
CA THR A 359 16.37 1.73 -5.07
C THR A 359 15.97 2.62 -6.25
N SER A 360 14.90 2.28 -6.96
CA SER A 360 14.50 2.95 -8.20
C SER A 360 13.31 3.88 -8.03
N PHE A 361 12.29 3.49 -7.26
CA PHE A 361 11.22 4.41 -6.87
C PHE A 361 11.75 5.49 -5.93
N GLY A 362 12.59 5.11 -4.99
CA GLY A 362 13.18 5.94 -3.94
C GLY A 362 12.75 5.50 -2.55
N GLY A 363 13.73 5.41 -1.66
CA GLY A 363 13.55 5.08 -0.25
C GLY A 363 13.28 6.35 0.56
N ALA A 364 12.05 6.82 0.61
CA ALA A 364 11.65 7.99 1.39
C ALA A 364 11.61 7.66 2.90
N GLY A 365 12.76 7.36 3.49
CA GLY A 365 12.89 7.01 4.90
C GLY A 365 11.96 5.85 5.29
N ASN A 366 11.03 6.11 6.21
CA ASN A 366 10.02 5.14 6.65
C ASN A 366 8.79 5.09 5.74
N ASN A 367 8.68 5.97 4.73
CA ASN A 367 7.41 6.29 4.07
C ASN A 367 7.14 5.50 2.77
N TYR A 368 8.04 4.64 2.29
CA TYR A 368 7.86 3.94 1.01
C TYR A 368 6.49 3.23 0.89
N SER A 369 6.06 2.52 1.92
CA SER A 369 4.80 1.77 1.88
C SER A 369 3.55 2.65 1.81
N MET A 370 3.61 3.95 2.17
CA MET A 370 2.50 4.89 1.90
C MET A 370 2.29 5.09 0.41
N HIS A 371 3.38 5.25 -0.36
CA HIS A 371 3.31 5.34 -1.82
C HIS A 371 2.76 4.05 -2.45
N ALA A 372 3.06 2.87 -1.85
CA ALA A 372 2.47 1.61 -2.29
C ALA A 372 0.95 1.59 -2.06
N LEU A 373 0.49 2.06 -0.91
CA LEU A 373 -0.95 2.15 -0.60
C LEU A 373 -1.68 3.13 -1.52
N THR A 374 -1.10 4.29 -1.83
CA THR A 374 -1.69 5.28 -2.74
C THR A 374 -1.75 4.75 -4.17
N GLU A 375 -0.68 4.13 -4.67
CA GLU A 375 -0.63 3.53 -6.00
C GLU A 375 -1.60 2.33 -6.12
N MET A 376 -1.65 1.47 -5.10
CA MET A 376 -2.61 0.37 -5.04
C MET A 376 -4.04 0.89 -5.14
N THR A 377 -4.36 1.96 -4.41
CA THR A 377 -5.67 2.62 -4.44
C THR A 377 -6.03 3.10 -5.84
N ARG A 378 -5.09 3.74 -6.58
CA ARG A 378 -5.32 4.19 -7.95
C ARG A 378 -5.59 2.99 -8.87
N ARG A 379 -4.73 1.97 -8.84
CA ARG A 379 -4.89 0.78 -9.69
C ARG A 379 -6.19 0.03 -9.42
N LEU A 380 -6.62 -0.07 -8.16
CA LEU A 380 -7.89 -0.70 -7.82
C LEU A 380 -9.10 0.12 -8.28
N ARG A 381 -8.98 1.46 -8.35
CA ARG A 381 -10.01 2.32 -8.93
C ARG A 381 -10.08 2.19 -10.45
N ASP A 382 -8.92 2.05 -11.11
CA ASP A 382 -8.83 1.87 -12.56
C ASP A 382 -9.18 0.44 -12.99
N ALA A 383 -9.09 -0.53 -12.08
CA ALA A 383 -9.49 -1.90 -12.35
C ALA A 383 -10.98 -1.95 -12.70
N PRO A 384 -11.35 -2.71 -13.74
CA PRO A 384 -12.76 -2.84 -14.13
C PRO A 384 -13.54 -3.53 -13.01
N GLY A 385 -14.15 -2.74 -12.14
CA GLY A 385 -15.06 -3.24 -11.11
C GLY A 385 -16.29 -3.87 -11.73
N LEU A 386 -16.89 -4.86 -11.03
CA LEU A 386 -18.19 -5.43 -11.41
C LEU A 386 -19.32 -4.53 -10.90
N ALA A 387 -20.21 -4.11 -11.78
CA ALA A 387 -21.45 -3.43 -11.42
C ALA A 387 -22.54 -4.50 -11.19
N LEU A 388 -23.02 -4.62 -9.94
CA LEU A 388 -24.06 -5.61 -9.58
C LEU A 388 -25.47 -5.13 -9.91
N ASP A 389 -25.68 -3.82 -10.00
CA ASP A 389 -26.93 -3.18 -10.43
C ASP A 389 -26.57 -2.11 -11.48
N PRO A 390 -26.26 -2.55 -12.73
CA PRO A 390 -25.79 -1.64 -13.76
C PRO A 390 -26.91 -0.72 -14.22
N LYS A 391 -26.69 0.59 -14.16
CA LYS A 391 -27.61 1.63 -14.66
C LYS A 391 -26.87 2.62 -15.51
N GLY A 392 -27.46 2.98 -16.65
CA GLY A 392 -26.92 3.97 -17.56
C GLY A 392 -26.33 3.39 -18.85
N GLU A 393 -25.72 4.25 -19.63
CA GLU A 393 -25.16 3.90 -20.92
C GLU A 393 -23.94 2.99 -20.78
N ALA A 394 -23.88 1.94 -21.60
CA ALA A 394 -22.82 0.96 -21.57
C ALA A 394 -22.33 0.56 -22.96
N VAL A 395 -21.14 -0.01 -23.03
CA VAL A 395 -20.55 -0.59 -24.25
C VAL A 395 -20.47 -2.10 -24.09
N ILE A 396 -20.84 -2.84 -25.12
CA ILE A 396 -20.70 -4.30 -25.16
C ILE A 396 -19.22 -4.65 -25.37
N GLU A 397 -18.60 -5.36 -24.41
CA GLU A 397 -17.23 -5.86 -24.56
C GLU A 397 -17.19 -7.21 -25.25
N THR A 398 -18.18 -8.09 -24.96
CA THR A 398 -18.36 -9.37 -25.62
C THR A 398 -19.74 -9.94 -25.33
N TYR A 399 -20.17 -10.92 -26.11
CA TYR A 399 -21.44 -11.59 -25.92
C TYR A 399 -21.38 -13.03 -26.45
N THR A 400 -22.35 -13.84 -26.05
CA THR A 400 -22.61 -15.15 -26.61
C THR A 400 -24.11 -15.51 -26.54
N VAL A 401 -24.56 -16.47 -27.32
CA VAL A 401 -25.93 -16.96 -27.28
C VAL A 401 -25.91 -18.49 -27.12
N GLU A 402 -26.64 -18.96 -26.14
CA GLU A 402 -26.90 -20.38 -25.92
C GLU A 402 -28.08 -20.81 -26.79
N PHE A 403 -28.00 -21.99 -27.38
CA PHE A 403 -29.05 -22.55 -28.25
C PHE A 403 -29.62 -23.83 -27.67
N ASN A 404 -30.93 -24.05 -27.90
CA ASN A 404 -31.58 -25.30 -27.65
C ASN A 404 -31.11 -26.40 -28.64
N ARG A 405 -31.40 -27.64 -28.34
CA ARG A 405 -31.06 -28.79 -29.22
C ARG A 405 -31.75 -28.75 -30.59
N ASP A 406 -32.86 -28.02 -30.70
CA ASP A 406 -33.59 -27.80 -31.93
C ASP A 406 -33.04 -26.66 -32.78
N GLY A 407 -31.96 -25.99 -32.30
CA GLY A 407 -31.32 -24.87 -32.97
C GLY A 407 -31.98 -23.53 -32.70
N SER A 408 -33.01 -23.46 -31.86
CA SER A 408 -33.58 -22.16 -31.44
C SER A 408 -32.71 -21.46 -30.38
N PRO A 409 -32.57 -20.12 -30.40
CA PRO A 409 -31.86 -19.39 -29.35
C PRO A 409 -32.55 -19.58 -28.00
N LEU A 410 -31.77 -19.91 -26.96
CA LEU A 410 -32.24 -20.13 -25.59
C LEU A 410 -32.00 -18.92 -24.71
N ARG A 411 -30.75 -18.39 -24.70
CA ARG A 411 -30.35 -17.29 -23.83
C ARG A 411 -29.15 -16.55 -24.38
N GLY A 412 -29.22 -15.22 -24.37
CA GLY A 412 -28.09 -14.35 -24.65
C GLY A 412 -27.36 -13.93 -23.36
N HIS A 413 -26.04 -13.94 -23.39
CA HIS A 413 -25.18 -13.49 -22.31
C HIS A 413 -24.31 -12.34 -22.83
N VAL A 414 -24.22 -11.25 -22.07
CA VAL A 414 -23.47 -10.04 -22.40
C VAL A 414 -22.51 -9.70 -21.28
N ILE A 415 -21.29 -9.40 -21.64
CA ILE A 415 -20.37 -8.66 -20.78
C ILE A 415 -20.27 -7.26 -21.34
N GLY A 416 -20.65 -6.26 -20.55
CA GLY A 416 -20.61 -4.87 -20.93
C GLY A 416 -19.86 -4.02 -19.92
N ARG A 417 -19.62 -2.75 -20.30
CA ARG A 417 -18.94 -1.76 -19.49
C ARG A 417 -19.77 -0.50 -19.44
N LEU A 418 -20.10 -0.02 -18.23
CA LEU A 418 -20.79 1.25 -18.02
C LEU A 418 -19.88 2.42 -18.37
N LYS A 419 -20.34 3.36 -19.19
CA LYS A 419 -19.59 4.57 -19.55
C LYS A 419 -19.39 5.50 -18.34
N SER A 420 -20.39 5.58 -17.44
CA SER A 420 -20.38 6.48 -16.30
C SER A 420 -19.38 6.09 -15.20
N SER A 421 -19.17 4.79 -14.99
CA SER A 421 -18.36 4.28 -13.86
C SER A 421 -17.20 3.40 -14.30
N ASN A 422 -17.03 3.17 -15.60
CA ASN A 422 -16.05 2.25 -16.17
C ASN A 422 -16.11 0.83 -15.59
N ARG A 423 -17.22 0.46 -14.92
CA ARG A 423 -17.42 -0.86 -14.31
C ARG A 423 -17.95 -1.85 -15.31
N ARG A 424 -17.43 -3.06 -15.28
CA ARG A 424 -17.93 -4.19 -16.07
C ARG A 424 -19.19 -4.76 -15.42
N PHE A 425 -20.11 -5.29 -16.23
CA PHE A 425 -21.29 -6.01 -15.73
C PHE A 425 -21.59 -7.22 -16.59
N LEU A 426 -22.38 -8.13 -16.04
CA LEU A 426 -22.96 -9.25 -16.75
C LEU A 426 -24.47 -9.00 -16.86
N ALA A 427 -25.02 -9.27 -18.05
CA ALA A 427 -26.46 -9.22 -18.31
C ALA A 427 -26.89 -10.36 -19.21
N ASN A 428 -28.17 -10.70 -19.17
CA ASN A 428 -28.81 -11.53 -20.17
C ASN A 428 -29.52 -10.64 -21.19
N HIS A 429 -30.01 -11.25 -22.29
CA HIS A 429 -30.89 -10.55 -23.22
C HIS A 429 -32.16 -10.06 -22.52
N GLY A 430 -32.64 -8.88 -22.88
CA GLY A 430 -33.83 -8.29 -22.27
C GLY A 430 -35.14 -8.80 -22.85
N ASP A 431 -35.14 -9.05 -24.14
CA ASP A 431 -36.32 -9.53 -24.90
C ASP A 431 -35.93 -10.46 -26.07
N ASP A 432 -36.93 -11.10 -26.68
CA ASP A 432 -36.74 -12.01 -27.82
C ASP A 432 -36.15 -11.32 -29.05
N ILE A 433 -36.41 -10.03 -29.23
CA ILE A 433 -35.88 -9.26 -30.36
C ILE A 433 -34.37 -9.06 -30.19
N THR A 434 -33.95 -8.69 -29.00
CA THR A 434 -32.54 -8.57 -28.63
C THR A 434 -31.81 -9.90 -28.74
N MET A 435 -32.43 -10.99 -28.27
CA MET A 435 -31.88 -12.34 -28.39
C MET A 435 -31.67 -12.74 -29.85
N ARG A 436 -32.66 -12.53 -30.71
CA ARG A 436 -32.56 -12.82 -32.15
C ARG A 436 -31.48 -11.98 -32.83
N ARG A 437 -31.34 -10.71 -32.47
CA ARG A 437 -30.25 -9.85 -32.96
C ARG A 437 -28.88 -10.37 -32.53
N MET A 438 -28.76 -10.79 -31.28
CA MET A 438 -27.52 -11.39 -30.76
C MET A 438 -27.21 -12.73 -31.46
N ALA A 439 -28.21 -13.52 -31.80
CA ALA A 439 -28.06 -14.78 -32.50
C ALA A 439 -27.83 -14.63 -34.01
N SER A 440 -28.11 -13.45 -34.59
CA SER A 440 -27.96 -13.23 -36.02
C SER A 440 -26.50 -12.93 -36.39
N VAL A 441 -26.02 -13.51 -37.47
CA VAL A 441 -24.62 -13.31 -37.96
C VAL A 441 -24.47 -11.99 -38.72
N SER A 442 -25.50 -11.13 -38.76
CA SER A 442 -25.58 -10.00 -39.69
C SER A 442 -25.06 -8.69 -39.15
N GLY A 443 -24.42 -8.63 -37.98
CA GLY A 443 -23.85 -7.38 -37.47
C GLY A 443 -22.94 -7.53 -36.25
N GLU A 444 -21.88 -6.73 -36.20
CA GLU A 444 -20.99 -6.66 -35.06
C GLU A 444 -21.67 -5.92 -33.90
N LEU A 445 -21.69 -6.55 -32.71
CA LEU A 445 -22.26 -5.98 -31.49
C LEU A 445 -21.19 -5.52 -30.50
N VAL A 446 -19.98 -6.09 -30.59
CA VAL A 446 -18.85 -5.66 -29.74
C VAL A 446 -18.48 -4.21 -30.05
N GLY A 447 -18.33 -3.42 -29.02
CA GLY A 447 -18.03 -1.99 -29.14
C GLY A 447 -19.23 -1.08 -29.32
N LYS A 448 -20.46 -1.63 -29.53
CA LYS A 448 -21.66 -0.80 -29.62
C LYS A 448 -22.13 -0.30 -28.26
N SER A 449 -22.64 0.93 -28.24
CA SER A 449 -23.20 1.56 -27.04
C SER A 449 -24.62 1.11 -26.77
N GLY A 450 -24.97 1.04 -25.49
CA GLY A 450 -26.25 0.57 -25.02
C GLY A 450 -27.46 1.44 -25.34
N SER A 451 -27.29 2.70 -25.75
CA SER A 451 -28.42 3.54 -26.20
C SER A 451 -29.16 2.99 -27.40
N ASP A 452 -28.51 2.13 -28.20
CA ASP A 452 -29.09 1.56 -29.41
C ASP A 452 -29.57 0.10 -29.24
N LEU A 453 -29.16 -0.59 -28.14
CA LEU A 453 -29.44 -2.00 -27.92
C LEU A 453 -29.81 -2.36 -26.47
N LEU A 454 -29.51 -1.48 -25.53
CA LEU A 454 -29.72 -1.62 -24.09
C LEU A 454 -30.73 -0.56 -23.63
N THR A 455 -31.92 -0.53 -24.21
CA THR A 455 -33.04 0.20 -23.61
C THR A 455 -33.31 -0.33 -22.21
N GLN A 456 -33.96 0.48 -21.35
CA GLN A 456 -34.26 0.14 -19.94
C GLN A 456 -34.77 -1.30 -19.68
N GLU A 457 -35.15 -2.04 -20.71
CA GLU A 457 -35.65 -3.41 -20.67
C GLU A 457 -34.57 -4.51 -20.61
N LEU A 458 -33.28 -4.22 -20.95
CA LEU A 458 -32.18 -5.16 -20.66
C LEU A 458 -31.82 -5.25 -19.19
N LEU A 459 -32.31 -4.29 -18.40
CA LEU A 459 -32.10 -4.19 -16.96
C LEU A 459 -33.31 -4.67 -16.19
N LEU A 460 -33.77 -5.90 -16.39
CA LEU A 460 -35.05 -6.34 -15.91
C LEU A 460 -35.10 -7.09 -14.59
N PRO A 461 -36.29 -7.00 -13.93
CA PRO A 461 -36.49 -7.30 -12.52
C PRO A 461 -36.47 -8.77 -12.13
N HIS A 462 -36.28 -9.70 -13.05
CA HIS A 462 -36.37 -11.13 -12.76
C HIS A 462 -35.18 -11.77 -12.08
N ASN A 463 -34.05 -11.03 -11.91
CA ASN A 463 -32.85 -11.54 -11.25
C ASN A 463 -32.69 -11.14 -9.78
N ARG A 464 -33.77 -10.70 -9.10
CA ARG A 464 -33.67 -10.41 -7.63
C ARG A 464 -33.32 -11.64 -6.80
N HIS A 465 -33.50 -12.85 -7.30
CA HIS A 465 -33.27 -14.07 -6.52
C HIS A 465 -31.98 -14.84 -6.86
N VAL A 466 -31.27 -14.52 -7.94
CA VAL A 466 -30.11 -15.31 -8.37
C VAL A 466 -28.76 -14.64 -8.01
N PHE A 467 -28.75 -13.35 -7.70
CA PHE A 467 -27.53 -12.61 -7.35
C PHE A 467 -27.51 -12.00 -5.93
N GLU A 468 -28.10 -12.68 -4.96
CA GLU A 468 -27.73 -12.46 -3.55
C GLU A 468 -26.29 -12.95 -3.26
N GLY A 469 -25.73 -13.80 -4.14
CA GLY A 469 -24.45 -14.46 -3.94
C GLY A 469 -23.25 -13.52 -3.76
N PRO A 470 -22.85 -12.65 -4.69
CA PRO A 470 -21.64 -11.86 -4.52
C PRO A 470 -21.78 -10.70 -3.52
N LYS A 471 -22.96 -10.04 -3.45
CA LYS A 471 -23.24 -9.04 -2.40
C LYS A 471 -23.35 -9.70 -1.03
N ALA A 472 -24.00 -10.86 -0.94
CA ALA A 472 -24.09 -11.64 0.28
C ALA A 472 -22.72 -12.22 0.66
N ILE A 473 -21.94 -12.75 -0.29
CA ILE A 473 -20.59 -13.25 -0.04
C ILE A 473 -19.65 -12.12 0.35
N TYR A 474 -19.73 -10.94 -0.26
CA TYR A 474 -18.90 -9.79 0.12
C TYR A 474 -19.35 -9.20 1.46
N GLN A 475 -20.67 -9.11 1.70
CA GLN A 475 -21.22 -8.67 2.99
C GLN A 475 -21.05 -9.74 4.07
N GLU A 476 -21.20 -11.03 3.77
CA GLU A 476 -20.89 -12.13 4.70
C GLU A 476 -19.39 -12.23 4.98
N ARG A 477 -18.52 -12.06 3.98
CA ARG A 477 -17.07 -12.01 4.19
C ARG A 477 -16.69 -10.79 5.04
N LEU A 478 -17.23 -9.61 4.76
CA LEU A 478 -17.03 -8.42 5.58
C LEU A 478 -17.61 -8.59 6.99
N LEU A 479 -18.80 -9.18 7.13
CA LEU A 479 -19.42 -9.55 8.40
C LEU A 479 -18.60 -10.60 9.16
N THR A 480 -18.11 -11.61 8.46
CA THR A 480 -17.28 -12.67 9.04
C THR A 480 -15.94 -12.12 9.49
N VAL A 481 -15.34 -11.21 8.73
CA VAL A 481 -14.11 -10.48 9.08
C VAL A 481 -14.36 -9.57 10.29
N LEU A 482 -15.42 -8.78 10.30
CA LEU A 482 -15.81 -7.93 11.43
C LEU A 482 -16.20 -8.75 12.67
N GLN A 483 -16.93 -9.85 12.50
CA GLN A 483 -17.33 -10.74 13.59
C GLN A 483 -16.16 -11.57 14.14
N LYS A 484 -15.26 -12.07 13.30
CA LYS A 484 -14.01 -12.70 13.73
C LYS A 484 -13.11 -11.70 14.44
N TRP A 485 -13.06 -10.47 13.93
CA TRP A 485 -12.29 -9.38 14.51
C TRP A 485 -12.88 -8.90 15.85
N LEU A 486 -14.20 -8.79 15.97
CA LEU A 486 -14.91 -8.48 17.22
C LEU A 486 -14.84 -9.64 18.21
N LYS A 487 -14.93 -10.91 17.76
CA LYS A 487 -14.74 -12.11 18.59
C LYS A 487 -13.31 -12.24 19.09
N ALA A 488 -12.30 -11.96 18.29
CA ALA A 488 -10.91 -11.94 18.73
C ALA A 488 -10.66 -10.94 19.88
N LYS A 489 -11.49 -9.90 20.00
CA LYS A 489 -11.45 -8.96 21.14
C LYS A 489 -12.32 -9.36 22.33
N SER A 490 -13.43 -10.07 22.12
CA SER A 490 -14.30 -10.52 23.23
C SER A 490 -13.73 -11.70 24.03
N VAL A 491 -12.76 -12.42 23.47
CA VAL A 491 -12.06 -13.54 24.15
C VAL A 491 -11.02 -13.05 25.17
N GLN A 492 -10.79 -11.74 25.31
CA GLN A 492 -9.89 -11.20 26.33
C GLN A 492 -10.44 -11.28 27.78
N SER A 493 -11.63 -11.81 28.03
CA SER A 493 -12.24 -11.82 29.36
C SER A 493 -12.43 -13.17 30.03
N LYS A 494 -12.11 -14.31 29.42
CA LYS A 494 -12.26 -15.61 30.13
C LYS A 494 -11.28 -16.68 29.64
N GLY A 495 -10.32 -17.04 30.51
CA GLY A 495 -9.68 -18.33 30.62
C GLY A 495 -8.58 -18.73 29.64
N PRO A 496 -7.69 -19.64 30.01
CA PRO A 496 -6.51 -19.98 29.24
C PRO A 496 -6.86 -20.92 28.09
N LEU A 497 -6.65 -20.47 26.85
CA LEU A 497 -6.51 -21.33 25.70
C LEU A 497 -5.14 -21.06 25.08
N LEU A 498 -4.39 -22.11 24.92
CA LEU A 498 -3.07 -22.20 24.30
C LEU A 498 -2.92 -21.37 23.03
N GLY A 499 -1.89 -20.52 23.02
CA GLY A 499 -1.32 -19.98 21.81
C GLY A 499 -1.76 -18.57 21.43
N PHE A 500 -0.88 -17.59 21.67
CA PHE A 500 -0.83 -16.23 21.11
C PHE A 500 -1.77 -15.17 21.69
N ARG A 501 -1.35 -14.57 22.79
CA ARG A 501 -1.85 -13.27 23.24
C ARG A 501 -1.29 -12.16 22.35
N ARG A 502 -2.19 -11.39 21.71
CA ARG A 502 -1.88 -10.05 21.25
C ARG A 502 -1.89 -9.12 22.45
N VAL A 503 -0.78 -8.50 22.74
CA VAL A 503 -0.74 -7.32 23.60
C VAL A 503 -0.21 -6.17 22.74
N TYR A 504 -1.10 -5.27 22.32
CA TYR A 504 -0.70 -3.92 22.00
C TYR A 504 -0.76 -3.13 23.30
N ASP A 505 0.39 -2.95 23.93
CA ASP A 505 0.52 -1.98 25.00
C ASP A 505 0.89 -0.64 24.40
N SER A 506 0.15 0.41 24.79
CA SER A 506 0.35 1.79 24.35
C SER A 506 1.52 2.49 25.05
N ALA A 507 2.31 1.76 25.83
CA ALA A 507 3.49 2.29 26.49
C ALA A 507 4.70 1.37 26.25
N SER A 508 5.60 1.88 25.40
CA SER A 508 7.03 1.53 25.32
C SER A 508 7.41 0.13 25.84
N ARG A 509 7.58 -0.85 24.97
CA ARG A 509 8.62 -1.88 24.96
C ARG A 509 8.21 -3.09 24.12
N GLY A 510 9.18 -3.71 23.48
CA GLY A 510 9.05 -4.79 22.51
C GLY A 510 8.26 -6.02 23.03
N PHE A 511 7.74 -6.77 22.07
CA PHE A 511 7.09 -8.04 22.33
C PHE A 511 8.03 -9.00 23.03
N VAL A 512 7.66 -9.41 24.23
CA VAL A 512 8.26 -10.54 24.93
C VAL A 512 7.37 -11.74 24.68
N PHE A 513 7.91 -12.80 24.09
CA PHE A 513 7.30 -14.12 24.14
C PHE A 513 7.77 -14.77 25.44
N GLU A 514 6.91 -14.89 26.42
CA GLU A 514 7.08 -15.88 27.49
C GLU A 514 6.65 -17.24 26.92
N GLY A 515 7.62 -18.07 26.61
CA GLY A 515 7.42 -19.48 26.42
C GLY A 515 7.51 -20.13 27.79
N ASP A 516 6.40 -20.71 28.24
CA ASP A 516 6.45 -21.62 29.37
C ASP A 516 7.35 -22.80 29.00
N GLY A 517 8.40 -22.96 29.80
CA GLY A 517 9.25 -24.11 29.73
C GLY A 517 8.52 -25.35 30.25
N GLN A 518 8.47 -26.34 29.46
CA GLN A 518 8.86 -27.73 29.71
C GLN A 518 9.00 -28.46 28.39
#